data_657d5644b30ea703823f7af9cdb7903b
#
_entry.id   657d5644b30ea703823f7af9cdb7903b
#
_cell.length_a   1.000
_cell.length_b   1.000
_cell.length_c   1.000
_cell.angle_alpha   90.00
_cell.angle_beta   90.00
_cell.angle_gamma   90.00
#
_symmetry.space_group_name_H-M   'P 1'
#
loop_
_entity.id
_entity.type
_entity.pdbx_description
1 polymer ?
#
loop_
_entity_poly.entity_id
_entity_poly.type
_entity_poly.pdbx_seq_one_letter_code
_entity_poly.pdbx_strand_id
1 'polypeptide(L)'
;VKEYKHVNYLWDDAKAKSLEGDEVALLLYRSNLLGSDLRITNYGGGNTSCKLIDKDPLTGEEVEVMWIKGSGGDIGTLKKSGLAALYVERLRNLEKVYRGIEHEDEMVELFNHCIFDLASKAPSIDTPLHGFLPFAHIDHLHPDAAIAIAAAKDGKKITQELFNGQIGWVEWQKPGFDLGLQLRACLDENPGIRGIMLGSHGLFTWGDTAYESYVNSLDVIEACAEYLEQNFGKTRPVFGGQKVESLPAEQRKEQAAKLAPILRGFCSSERHMIGHFTDDEKVLEYINSNDLERLAPLGTSCPDHFLRTKIQPLVLDLDKTADLSDVEAVKAQLQPLFEDYRAMYTEYYETCKHANSPAIRDRNPVIILYPGVGMFAFAKDKQTTRVAAEFYINAINVMKGSEAVSAYTSLPRQEAFNIEYWLLEEAKLQRMPKPKPLSGKIALVTGSAGGIGKAIAKKFASEGAVVVLNDMNAERLASAEEEFIGLFGKDAVTTAELDVTNQEQIEEALSKAALAFGGLDIIVNNAGLSISKTIEDHTQKDWDLLYNVLVKGQFLVTQA
;
A
#
# COMPACT_ATOMS: atom_id res chain seq x y z
N VAL A 1 -1.69 32.36 7.44
CA VAL A 1 -1.82 30.90 7.19
C VAL A 1 -1.34 30.20 8.44
N LYS A 2 -2.10 29.25 8.98
CA LYS A 2 -1.69 28.42 10.11
C LYS A 2 -0.50 27.55 9.65
N GLU A 3 0.58 27.55 10.42
CA GLU A 3 1.70 26.64 10.15
C GLU A 3 1.36 25.25 10.72
N TYR A 4 1.50 24.22 9.90
CA TYR A 4 1.36 22.83 10.27
C TYR A 4 2.77 22.19 10.31
N LYS A 5 3.04 21.43 11.36
CA LYS A 5 4.33 20.75 11.56
C LYS A 5 4.33 19.33 10.96
N HIS A 6 3.21 18.63 11.10
CA HIS A 6 3.11 17.21 10.81
C HIS A 6 2.44 16.89 9.48
N VAL A 7 1.72 17.85 8.89
CA VAL A 7 1.08 17.74 7.57
C VAL A 7 1.45 18.91 6.68
N ASN A 8 1.32 18.76 5.36
CA ASN A 8 1.59 19.84 4.42
C ASN A 8 0.31 20.62 4.11
N TYR A 9 0.36 21.94 4.26
CA TYR A 9 -0.69 22.83 3.74
C TYR A 9 -0.38 23.15 2.27
N LEU A 10 -1.18 22.59 1.36
CA LEU A 10 -0.96 22.68 -0.08
C LEU A 10 -2.04 23.47 -0.82
N TRP A 11 -3.01 24.05 -0.12
CA TRP A 11 -4.09 24.81 -0.72
C TRP A 11 -3.58 26.11 -1.36
N ASP A 12 -3.94 26.31 -2.62
CA ASP A 12 -3.65 27.54 -3.39
C ASP A 12 -4.95 28.26 -3.71
N ASP A 13 -5.12 29.46 -3.15
CA ASP A 13 -6.32 30.29 -3.29
C ASP A 13 -6.56 30.72 -4.75
N ALA A 14 -5.49 30.98 -5.52
CA ALA A 14 -5.63 31.38 -6.92
C ALA A 14 -6.14 30.20 -7.74
N LYS A 15 -5.64 28.99 -7.48
CA LYS A 15 -6.11 27.76 -8.11
C LYS A 15 -7.56 27.48 -7.73
N ALA A 16 -7.91 27.53 -6.46
CA ALA A 16 -9.28 27.32 -5.98
C ALA A 16 -10.26 28.31 -6.61
N LYS A 17 -9.89 29.60 -6.67
CA LYS A 17 -10.69 30.64 -7.30
C LYS A 17 -10.91 30.38 -8.81
N SER A 18 -9.94 29.79 -9.48
CA SER A 18 -10.11 29.43 -10.91
C SER A 18 -11.12 28.29 -11.14
N LEU A 19 -11.52 27.58 -10.07
CA LEU A 19 -12.48 26.48 -10.08
C LEU A 19 -13.82 26.88 -9.42
N GLU A 20 -13.97 28.14 -9.02
CA GLU A 20 -15.17 28.65 -8.37
C GLU A 20 -16.41 28.43 -9.26
N GLY A 21 -17.45 27.85 -8.67
CA GLY A 21 -18.69 27.49 -9.39
C GLY A 21 -18.70 26.08 -9.99
N ASP A 22 -17.58 25.34 -9.93
CA ASP A 22 -17.51 23.92 -10.28
C ASP A 22 -17.12 23.09 -9.04
N GLU A 23 -18.13 22.69 -8.25
CA GLU A 23 -17.95 21.93 -7.00
C GLU A 23 -17.28 20.56 -7.24
N VAL A 24 -17.47 19.96 -8.41
CA VAL A 24 -16.83 18.70 -8.77
C VAL A 24 -15.33 18.92 -9.03
N ALA A 25 -14.97 20.01 -9.68
CA ALA A 25 -13.57 20.37 -9.88
C ALA A 25 -12.88 20.72 -8.55
N LEU A 26 -13.58 21.43 -7.64
CA LEU A 26 -13.09 21.69 -6.28
C LEU A 26 -12.95 20.42 -5.44
N LEU A 27 -13.88 19.47 -5.55
CA LEU A 27 -13.75 18.14 -4.95
C LEU A 27 -12.48 17.43 -5.43
N LEU A 28 -12.25 17.38 -6.73
CA LEU A 28 -11.05 16.73 -7.30
C LEU A 28 -9.76 17.43 -6.83
N TYR A 29 -9.76 18.75 -6.82
CA TYR A 29 -8.63 19.54 -6.34
C TYR A 29 -8.31 19.22 -4.88
N ARG A 30 -9.32 19.31 -3.97
CA ARG A 30 -9.18 18.96 -2.56
C ARG A 30 -8.69 17.53 -2.37
N SER A 31 -9.30 16.57 -3.07
CA SER A 31 -8.94 15.16 -3.00
C SER A 31 -7.46 14.93 -3.34
N ASN A 32 -7.00 15.53 -4.44
CA ASN A 32 -5.62 15.38 -4.88
C ASN A 32 -4.62 16.01 -3.88
N LEU A 33 -4.98 17.13 -3.23
CA LEU A 33 -4.16 17.71 -2.17
C LEU A 33 -4.07 16.79 -0.96
N LEU A 34 -5.21 16.27 -0.46
CA LEU A 34 -5.27 15.38 0.69
C LEU A 34 -4.50 14.07 0.43
N GLY A 35 -4.69 13.44 -0.73
CA GLY A 35 -4.04 12.18 -1.07
C GLY A 35 -2.58 12.29 -1.52
N SER A 36 -2.06 13.50 -1.73
CA SER A 36 -0.65 13.71 -2.05
C SER A 36 0.29 13.61 -0.84
N ASP A 37 -0.25 13.68 0.37
CA ASP A 37 0.49 13.54 1.63
C ASP A 37 0.05 12.28 2.37
N LEU A 38 0.91 11.25 2.39
CA LEU A 38 0.63 9.96 3.03
C LEU A 38 0.46 10.04 4.56
N ARG A 39 0.77 11.18 5.18
CA ARG A 39 0.49 11.44 6.60
C ARG A 39 -0.99 11.83 6.81
N ILE A 40 -1.66 12.32 5.76
CA ILE A 40 -3.08 12.68 5.77
C ILE A 40 -3.96 11.46 5.47
N THR A 41 -3.54 10.62 4.53
CA THR A 41 -4.20 9.34 4.26
C THR A 41 -3.24 8.38 3.56
N ASN A 42 -3.36 7.08 3.87
CA ASN A 42 -2.56 6.06 3.21
C ASN A 42 -3.02 5.82 1.77
N TYR A 43 -2.18 5.15 0.97
CA TYR A 43 -2.44 4.89 -0.45
C TYR A 43 -3.76 4.12 -0.64
N GLY A 44 -4.64 4.68 -1.47
CA GLY A 44 -5.94 4.06 -1.79
C GLY A 44 -6.95 4.05 -0.67
N GLY A 45 -6.60 4.52 0.54
CA GLY A 45 -7.51 4.63 1.67
C GLY A 45 -8.37 5.88 1.62
N GLY A 46 -9.52 5.81 2.28
CA GLY A 46 -10.44 6.92 2.41
C GLY A 46 -11.24 7.28 1.17
N ASN A 47 -12.12 8.24 1.34
CA ASN A 47 -13.04 8.77 0.33
C ASN A 47 -13.29 10.25 0.56
N THR A 48 -13.60 10.97 -0.52
CA THR A 48 -13.99 12.39 -0.48
C THR A 48 -15.25 12.57 -1.29
N SER A 49 -16.11 13.51 -0.87
CA SER A 49 -17.36 13.81 -1.58
C SER A 49 -17.73 15.27 -1.56
N CYS A 50 -18.57 15.68 -2.50
CA CYS A 50 -19.32 16.92 -2.44
C CYS A 50 -20.80 16.69 -2.78
N LYS A 51 -21.68 17.49 -2.20
CA LYS A 51 -23.12 17.55 -2.52
C LYS A 51 -23.43 18.89 -3.17
N LEU A 52 -24.24 18.84 -4.20
CA LEU A 52 -24.68 20.02 -4.94
C LEU A 52 -26.11 19.83 -5.45
N ILE A 53 -26.76 20.91 -5.81
CA ILE A 53 -28.05 20.87 -6.49
C ILE A 53 -27.79 20.80 -8.01
N ASP A 54 -28.40 19.82 -8.65
CA ASP A 54 -28.35 19.64 -10.11
C ASP A 54 -29.76 19.34 -10.65
N LYS A 55 -29.93 19.38 -11.96
CA LYS A 55 -31.21 19.11 -12.61
C LYS A 55 -31.31 17.64 -12.98
N ASP A 56 -32.40 17.00 -12.52
CA ASP A 56 -32.74 15.65 -12.96
C ASP A 56 -32.85 15.61 -14.49
N PRO A 57 -32.13 14.72 -15.17
CA PRO A 57 -32.08 14.68 -16.64
C PRO A 57 -33.41 14.27 -17.28
N LEU A 58 -34.36 13.69 -16.53
CA LEU A 58 -35.64 13.24 -17.03
C LEU A 58 -36.77 14.24 -16.73
N THR A 59 -36.79 14.78 -15.49
CA THR A 59 -37.88 15.65 -15.04
C THR A 59 -37.54 17.14 -15.14
N GLY A 60 -36.26 17.48 -15.16
CA GLY A 60 -35.78 18.87 -15.08
C GLY A 60 -35.90 19.52 -13.72
N GLU A 61 -36.35 18.78 -12.70
CA GLU A 61 -36.48 19.25 -11.31
C GLU A 61 -35.09 19.37 -10.67
N GLU A 62 -34.95 20.29 -9.72
CA GLU A 62 -33.75 20.44 -8.89
C GLU A 62 -33.69 19.29 -7.88
N VAL A 63 -32.55 18.58 -7.85
CA VAL A 63 -32.31 17.43 -6.96
C VAL A 63 -30.95 17.55 -6.30
N GLU A 64 -30.81 17.07 -5.06
CA GLU A 64 -29.52 16.97 -4.38
C GLU A 64 -28.75 15.77 -4.92
N VAL A 65 -27.56 16.04 -5.46
CA VAL A 65 -26.64 15.03 -6.04
C VAL A 65 -25.35 15.01 -5.25
N MET A 66 -24.89 13.82 -4.89
CA MET A 66 -23.57 13.60 -4.28
C MET A 66 -22.60 13.06 -5.31
N TRP A 67 -21.48 13.73 -5.48
CA TRP A 67 -20.31 13.22 -6.16
C TRP A 67 -19.32 12.69 -5.13
N ILE A 68 -18.89 11.44 -5.29
CA ILE A 68 -18.04 10.73 -4.35
C ILE A 68 -17.03 9.85 -5.08
N LYS A 69 -15.84 9.66 -4.51
CA LYS A 69 -14.87 8.68 -5.02
C LYS A 69 -15.54 7.29 -5.11
N GLY A 70 -15.55 6.73 -6.31
CA GLY A 70 -16.06 5.40 -6.57
C GLY A 70 -15.13 4.28 -6.05
N SER A 71 -15.55 3.04 -6.28
CA SER A 71 -14.79 1.87 -5.83
C SER A 71 -13.40 1.80 -6.47
N GLY A 72 -12.37 1.62 -5.65
CA GLY A 72 -10.97 1.51 -6.05
C GLY A 72 -10.31 2.85 -6.42
N GLY A 73 -9.00 2.83 -6.62
CA GLY A 73 -8.22 4.02 -6.93
C GLY A 73 -7.80 4.83 -5.70
N ASP A 74 -6.85 5.72 -5.93
CA ASP A 74 -6.24 6.56 -4.90
C ASP A 74 -6.81 7.99 -5.00
N ILE A 75 -7.03 8.67 -3.86
CA ILE A 75 -7.56 10.03 -3.85
C ILE A 75 -6.53 11.05 -4.34
N GLY A 76 -5.24 10.79 -4.17
CA GLY A 76 -4.15 11.67 -4.64
C GLY A 76 -4.04 11.78 -6.16
N THR A 77 -4.60 10.81 -6.88
CA THR A 77 -4.60 10.80 -8.36
C THR A 77 -6.01 10.74 -8.96
N LEU A 78 -7.02 11.09 -8.15
CA LEU A 78 -8.43 11.01 -8.52
C LEU A 78 -8.74 11.94 -9.70
N LYS A 79 -9.49 11.40 -10.67
CA LYS A 79 -10.03 12.13 -11.83
C LYS A 79 -11.55 12.01 -11.85
N LYS A 80 -12.24 12.84 -12.63
CA LYS A 80 -13.71 12.81 -12.76
C LYS A 80 -14.23 11.41 -13.11
N SER A 81 -13.54 10.67 -13.96
CA SER A 81 -13.88 9.28 -14.31
C SER A 81 -13.79 8.29 -13.13
N GLY A 82 -13.19 8.68 -12.02
CA GLY A 82 -13.11 7.91 -10.77
C GLY A 82 -14.22 8.23 -9.78
N LEU A 83 -15.12 9.19 -10.08
CA LEU A 83 -16.23 9.58 -9.22
C LEU A 83 -17.50 8.80 -9.59
N ALA A 84 -18.33 8.53 -8.57
CA ALA A 84 -19.73 8.12 -8.69
C ALA A 84 -20.63 9.32 -8.40
N ALA A 85 -21.75 9.44 -9.12
CA ALA A 85 -22.75 10.49 -8.89
C ALA A 85 -24.10 9.85 -8.51
N LEU A 86 -24.66 10.23 -7.37
CA LEU A 86 -25.87 9.60 -6.82
C LEU A 86 -26.90 10.65 -6.36
N TYR A 87 -28.18 10.30 -6.51
CA TYR A 87 -29.28 11.01 -5.85
C TYR A 87 -29.21 10.80 -4.34
N VAL A 88 -29.03 11.85 -3.58
CA VAL A 88 -28.91 11.77 -2.12
C VAL A 88 -30.20 11.27 -1.48
N GLU A 89 -31.36 11.75 -1.94
CA GLU A 89 -32.67 11.30 -1.44
C GLU A 89 -32.89 9.80 -1.65
N ARG A 90 -32.56 9.28 -2.84
CA ARG A 90 -32.70 7.84 -3.13
C ARG A 90 -31.80 7.01 -2.21
N LEU A 91 -30.56 7.47 -2.00
CA LEU A 91 -29.61 6.80 -1.11
C LEU A 91 -30.12 6.76 0.34
N ARG A 92 -30.63 7.89 0.86
CA ARG A 92 -31.22 7.97 2.20
C ARG A 92 -32.49 7.08 2.33
N ASN A 93 -33.30 6.98 1.27
CA ASN A 93 -34.49 6.13 1.25
C ASN A 93 -34.16 4.63 1.33
N LEU A 94 -32.94 4.20 1.05
CA LEU A 94 -32.52 2.80 1.22
C LEU A 94 -32.63 2.33 2.68
N GLU A 95 -32.62 3.24 3.65
CA GLU A 95 -32.89 2.91 5.06
C GLU A 95 -34.22 2.19 5.26
N LYS A 96 -35.24 2.50 4.45
CA LYS A 96 -36.57 1.87 4.51
C LYS A 96 -36.56 0.38 4.15
N VAL A 97 -35.55 -0.08 3.43
CA VAL A 97 -35.38 -1.47 3.01
C VAL A 97 -34.21 -2.17 3.69
N TYR A 98 -33.46 -1.47 4.53
CA TYR A 98 -32.34 -2.04 5.28
C TYR A 98 -32.86 -3.01 6.35
N ARG A 99 -32.35 -4.25 6.32
CA ARG A 99 -32.79 -5.35 7.18
C ARG A 99 -31.83 -5.66 8.34
N GLY A 100 -30.85 -4.81 8.57
CA GLY A 100 -29.83 -5.00 9.59
C GLY A 100 -28.53 -5.60 9.06
N ILE A 101 -27.54 -5.68 9.94
CA ILE A 101 -26.12 -5.97 9.63
C ILE A 101 -25.89 -7.30 8.89
N GLU A 102 -26.72 -8.30 9.15
CA GLU A 102 -26.65 -9.60 8.47
C GLU A 102 -26.96 -9.53 6.97
N HIS A 103 -27.58 -8.42 6.53
CA HIS A 103 -28.00 -8.16 5.15
C HIS A 103 -27.27 -6.95 4.54
N GLU A 104 -26.20 -6.50 5.15
CA GLU A 104 -25.53 -5.27 4.75
C GLU A 104 -24.97 -5.32 3.32
N ASP A 105 -24.41 -6.46 2.92
CA ASP A 105 -23.83 -6.62 1.58
C ASP A 105 -24.88 -6.50 0.46
N GLU A 106 -26.15 -6.81 0.75
CA GLU A 106 -27.26 -6.64 -0.21
C GLU A 106 -27.49 -5.16 -0.56
N MET A 107 -27.17 -4.25 0.34
CA MET A 107 -27.35 -2.81 0.13
C MET A 107 -26.45 -2.27 -0.99
N VAL A 108 -25.29 -2.88 -1.22
CA VAL A 108 -24.35 -2.46 -2.27
C VAL A 108 -24.95 -2.61 -3.68
N GLU A 109 -25.74 -3.64 -3.93
CA GLU A 109 -26.43 -3.82 -5.20
C GLU A 109 -27.50 -2.74 -5.42
N LEU A 110 -28.16 -2.30 -4.32
CA LEU A 110 -29.18 -1.28 -4.36
C LEU A 110 -28.62 0.12 -4.66
N PHE A 111 -27.33 0.38 -4.42
CA PHE A 111 -26.71 1.67 -4.78
C PHE A 111 -26.82 1.97 -6.28
N ASN A 112 -26.91 0.95 -7.13
CA ASN A 112 -27.11 1.12 -8.56
C ASN A 112 -28.42 1.85 -8.91
N HIS A 113 -29.47 1.70 -8.08
CA HIS A 113 -30.75 2.39 -8.24
C HIS A 113 -30.69 3.86 -7.79
N CYS A 114 -29.60 4.27 -7.14
CA CYS A 114 -29.39 5.65 -6.69
C CYS A 114 -28.51 6.44 -7.65
N ILE A 115 -27.95 5.84 -8.71
CA ILE A 115 -27.03 6.51 -9.65
C ILE A 115 -27.77 7.65 -10.39
N PHE A 116 -27.15 8.83 -10.36
CA PHE A 116 -27.60 10.02 -11.08
C PHE A 116 -26.99 10.05 -12.50
N ASP A 117 -25.66 9.94 -12.61
CA ASP A 117 -24.95 9.86 -13.89
C ASP A 117 -24.57 8.42 -14.21
N LEU A 118 -25.29 7.82 -15.16
CA LEU A 118 -25.08 6.42 -15.57
C LEU A 118 -23.71 6.14 -16.17
N ALA A 119 -22.97 7.17 -16.61
CA ALA A 119 -21.60 7.06 -17.12
C ALA A 119 -20.56 7.15 -15.98
N SER A 120 -20.98 7.48 -14.76
CA SER A 120 -20.08 7.61 -13.61
C SER A 120 -19.57 6.25 -13.12
N LYS A 121 -18.53 6.28 -12.28
CA LYS A 121 -17.95 5.08 -11.66
C LYS A 121 -18.97 4.38 -10.76
N ALA A 122 -18.83 3.06 -10.59
CA ALA A 122 -19.65 2.34 -9.62
C ALA A 122 -19.43 2.87 -8.19
N PRO A 123 -20.50 3.02 -7.39
CA PRO A 123 -20.40 3.49 -6.00
C PRO A 123 -19.51 2.58 -5.14
N SER A 124 -18.83 3.17 -4.18
CA SER A 124 -18.09 2.46 -3.13
C SER A 124 -19.04 2.00 -2.02
N ILE A 125 -18.59 1.03 -1.21
CA ILE A 125 -19.28 0.63 0.01
C ILE A 125 -19.40 1.77 1.02
N ASP A 126 -18.49 2.74 0.97
CA ASP A 126 -18.50 3.92 1.84
C ASP A 126 -19.51 5.00 1.42
N THR A 127 -20.19 4.80 0.30
CA THR A 127 -21.17 5.77 -0.21
C THR A 127 -22.22 6.19 0.82
N PRO A 128 -22.85 5.29 1.62
CA PRO A 128 -23.80 5.68 2.66
C PRO A 128 -23.18 6.52 3.76
N LEU A 129 -21.91 6.33 4.09
CA LEU A 129 -21.21 7.07 5.14
C LEU A 129 -21.20 8.58 4.85
N HIS A 130 -21.08 8.95 3.58
CA HIS A 130 -21.16 10.33 3.12
C HIS A 130 -22.61 10.80 2.89
N GLY A 131 -23.47 9.90 2.40
CA GLY A 131 -24.86 10.22 2.04
C GLY A 131 -25.74 10.58 3.23
N PHE A 132 -25.51 9.96 4.40
CA PHE A 132 -26.30 10.20 5.61
C PHE A 132 -25.87 11.44 6.39
N LEU A 133 -24.66 11.94 6.20
CA LEU A 133 -24.21 13.20 6.81
C LEU A 133 -24.74 14.39 5.99
N PRO A 134 -25.21 15.49 6.63
CA PRO A 134 -25.90 16.59 5.94
C PRO A 134 -24.97 17.66 5.34
N PHE A 135 -23.66 17.46 5.36
CA PHE A 135 -22.68 18.47 4.96
C PHE A 135 -22.39 18.45 3.46
N ALA A 136 -22.05 19.62 2.91
CA ALA A 136 -21.75 19.78 1.49
C ALA A 136 -20.45 19.08 1.08
N HIS A 137 -19.40 19.18 1.90
CA HIS A 137 -18.09 18.59 1.63
C HIS A 137 -17.69 17.67 2.78
N ILE A 138 -17.33 16.42 2.47
CA ILE A 138 -16.99 15.41 3.47
C ILE A 138 -15.72 14.70 3.05
N ASP A 139 -14.82 14.53 4.02
CA ASP A 139 -13.57 13.77 3.88
C ASP A 139 -13.55 12.62 4.88
N HIS A 140 -13.39 11.39 4.37
CA HIS A 140 -13.05 10.22 5.12
C HIS A 140 -11.59 9.86 4.81
N LEU A 141 -10.75 9.85 5.84
CA LEU A 141 -9.29 9.73 5.69
C LEU A 141 -8.73 8.69 6.66
N HIS A 142 -7.61 8.09 6.28
CA HIS A 142 -6.89 7.10 7.06
C HIS A 142 -5.48 7.59 7.48
N PRO A 143 -5.38 8.66 8.29
CA PRO A 143 -4.09 9.17 8.76
C PRO A 143 -3.57 8.33 9.93
N ASP A 144 -2.30 7.91 9.86
CA ASP A 144 -1.67 7.09 10.91
C ASP A 144 -1.82 7.72 12.31
N ALA A 145 -1.71 9.04 12.42
CA ALA A 145 -1.83 9.75 13.69
C ALA A 145 -3.23 9.62 14.33
N ALA A 146 -4.30 9.75 13.53
CA ALA A 146 -5.65 9.58 14.04
C ALA A 146 -5.95 8.10 14.33
N ILE A 147 -5.52 7.18 13.43
CA ILE A 147 -5.70 5.75 13.65
C ILE A 147 -4.93 5.28 14.90
N ALA A 148 -3.76 5.85 15.19
CA ALA A 148 -3.02 5.54 16.41
C ALA A 148 -3.80 5.85 17.69
N ILE A 149 -4.53 6.97 17.71
CA ILE A 149 -5.45 7.28 18.82
C ILE A 149 -6.66 6.35 18.78
N ALA A 150 -7.23 6.13 17.59
CA ALA A 150 -8.40 5.27 17.40
C ALA A 150 -8.16 3.79 17.74
N ALA A 151 -6.91 3.31 17.64
CA ALA A 151 -6.49 1.96 17.99
C ALA A 151 -5.85 1.86 19.39
N ALA A 152 -5.83 2.94 20.16
CA ALA A 152 -5.40 2.92 21.54
C ALA A 152 -6.53 2.46 22.46
N LYS A 153 -6.22 1.69 23.51
CA LYS A 153 -7.19 1.19 24.50
C LYS A 153 -8.07 2.30 25.09
N ASP A 154 -7.48 3.46 25.35
CA ASP A 154 -8.17 4.63 25.89
C ASP A 154 -8.54 5.67 24.79
N GLY A 155 -8.57 5.26 23.52
CA GLY A 155 -8.74 6.13 22.36
C GLY A 155 -9.96 7.04 22.41
N LYS A 156 -11.12 6.52 22.81
CA LYS A 156 -12.33 7.30 23.00
C LYS A 156 -12.17 8.44 24.01
N LYS A 157 -11.59 8.13 25.17
CA LYS A 157 -11.32 9.11 26.22
C LYS A 157 -10.34 10.17 25.73
N ILE A 158 -9.24 9.73 25.10
CA ILE A 158 -8.22 10.64 24.55
C ILE A 158 -8.86 11.57 23.51
N THR A 159 -9.68 11.05 22.60
CA THR A 159 -10.38 11.86 21.59
C THR A 159 -11.28 12.93 22.24
N GLN A 160 -12.06 12.55 23.26
CA GLN A 160 -12.92 13.48 23.97
C GLN A 160 -12.14 14.59 24.69
N GLU A 161 -11.03 14.25 25.33
CA GLU A 161 -10.17 15.21 26.04
C GLU A 161 -9.40 16.11 25.06
N LEU A 162 -8.78 15.54 24.05
CA LEU A 162 -7.97 16.28 23.07
C LEU A 162 -8.78 17.32 22.29
N PHE A 163 -9.99 16.96 21.90
CA PHE A 163 -10.86 17.83 21.08
C PHE A 163 -11.96 18.53 21.89
N ASN A 164 -11.96 18.40 23.20
CA ASN A 164 -12.97 18.99 24.07
C ASN A 164 -14.42 18.71 23.59
N GLY A 165 -14.67 17.47 23.15
CA GLY A 165 -15.97 17.02 22.64
C GLY A 165 -16.33 17.50 21.22
N GLN A 166 -15.44 18.20 20.51
CA GLN A 166 -15.69 18.66 19.14
C GLN A 166 -15.54 17.55 18.08
N ILE A 167 -14.94 16.41 18.43
CA ILE A 167 -14.85 15.22 17.59
C ILE A 167 -15.64 14.11 18.27
N GLY A 168 -16.63 13.57 17.54
CA GLY A 168 -17.42 12.42 17.96
C GLY A 168 -16.60 11.11 17.91
N TRP A 169 -17.18 10.06 18.47
CA TRP A 169 -16.58 8.73 18.45
C TRP A 169 -17.62 7.68 18.04
N VAL A 170 -17.24 6.82 17.10
CA VAL A 170 -17.99 5.62 16.76
C VAL A 170 -17.07 4.41 17.00
N GLU A 171 -17.56 3.40 17.71
CA GLU A 171 -16.82 2.16 17.94
C GLU A 171 -16.58 1.43 16.62
N TRP A 172 -15.65 0.44 16.64
CA TRP A 172 -15.39 -0.35 15.45
C TRP A 172 -16.68 -0.92 14.86
N GLN A 173 -16.87 -0.62 13.59
CA GLN A 173 -17.90 -1.21 12.75
C GLN A 173 -17.30 -1.42 11.35
N LYS A 174 -17.59 -2.57 10.75
CA LYS A 174 -17.22 -2.86 9.36
C LYS A 174 -17.73 -1.73 8.44
N PRO A 175 -16.91 -1.23 7.49
CA PRO A 175 -17.38 -0.23 6.52
C PRO A 175 -18.65 -0.70 5.79
N GLY A 176 -19.64 0.18 5.68
CA GLY A 176 -20.89 -0.15 5.01
C GLY A 176 -22.09 0.69 5.44
N PHE A 177 -23.29 0.18 5.17
CA PHE A 177 -24.54 0.90 5.40
C PHE A 177 -24.79 1.19 6.87
N ASP A 178 -24.56 0.20 7.72
CA ASP A 178 -24.75 0.31 9.18
C ASP A 178 -23.84 1.37 9.80
N LEU A 179 -22.57 1.39 9.40
CA LEU A 179 -21.63 2.44 9.83
C LEU A 179 -22.14 3.84 9.44
N GLY A 180 -22.73 3.99 8.25
CA GLY A 180 -23.35 5.25 7.82
C GLY A 180 -24.49 5.69 8.75
N LEU A 181 -25.33 4.77 9.20
CA LEU A 181 -26.39 5.06 10.18
C LEU A 181 -25.82 5.45 11.54
N GLN A 182 -24.74 4.79 11.98
CA GLN A 182 -24.06 5.12 13.24
C GLN A 182 -23.38 6.48 13.20
N LEU A 183 -22.81 6.89 12.06
CA LEU A 183 -22.25 8.24 11.88
C LEU A 183 -23.35 9.31 12.04
N ARG A 184 -24.51 9.11 11.40
CA ARG A 184 -25.64 10.02 11.55
C ARG A 184 -26.12 10.07 13.00
N ALA A 185 -26.31 8.93 13.65
CA ALA A 185 -26.73 8.89 15.06
C ALA A 185 -25.73 9.62 15.97
N CYS A 186 -24.42 9.42 15.76
CA CYS A 186 -23.38 10.13 16.51
C CYS A 186 -23.47 11.65 16.34
N LEU A 187 -23.75 12.13 15.12
CA LEU A 187 -23.95 13.56 14.85
C LEU A 187 -25.23 14.09 15.50
N ASP A 188 -26.33 13.34 15.42
CA ASP A 188 -27.63 13.74 16.03
C ASP A 188 -27.54 13.84 17.55
N GLU A 189 -26.78 12.93 18.18
CA GLU A 189 -26.53 12.95 19.64
C GLU A 189 -25.56 14.07 20.06
N ASN A 190 -24.67 14.49 19.16
CA ASN A 190 -23.63 15.48 19.44
C ASN A 190 -23.66 16.62 18.41
N PRO A 191 -24.72 17.47 18.40
CA PRO A 191 -24.83 18.54 17.44
C PRO A 191 -23.69 19.55 17.60
N GLY A 192 -23.06 19.93 16.48
CA GLY A 192 -21.96 20.89 16.48
C GLY A 192 -20.55 20.28 16.51
N ILE A 193 -20.43 18.95 16.49
CA ILE A 193 -19.12 18.31 16.23
C ILE A 193 -18.69 18.60 14.79
N ARG A 194 -17.37 18.66 14.60
CA ARG A 194 -16.75 18.96 13.29
C ARG A 194 -16.08 17.74 12.64
N GLY A 195 -16.22 16.57 13.25
CA GLY A 195 -15.71 15.31 12.75
C GLY A 195 -16.05 14.16 13.67
N ILE A 196 -15.74 12.94 13.22
CA ILE A 196 -15.94 11.69 13.98
C ILE A 196 -14.70 10.82 13.82
N MET A 197 -14.14 10.37 14.95
CA MET A 197 -13.11 9.35 15.01
C MET A 197 -13.77 7.98 14.97
N LEU A 198 -13.29 7.10 14.11
CA LEU A 198 -13.74 5.72 14.01
C LEU A 198 -12.75 4.79 14.72
N GLY A 199 -13.19 4.07 15.74
CA GLY A 199 -12.37 3.10 16.47
C GLY A 199 -11.69 2.12 15.52
N SER A 200 -10.37 2.01 15.58
CA SER A 200 -9.53 1.11 14.74
C SER A 200 -9.74 1.26 13.23
N HIS A 201 -10.17 2.44 12.74
CA HIS A 201 -10.47 2.60 11.31
C HIS A 201 -9.88 3.90 10.73
N GLY A 202 -10.38 5.07 11.13
CA GLY A 202 -10.00 6.32 10.50
C GLY A 202 -10.75 7.53 11.05
N LEU A 203 -10.86 8.57 10.21
CA LEU A 203 -11.40 9.87 10.57
C LEU A 203 -12.41 10.34 9.52
N PHE A 204 -13.54 10.89 9.97
CA PHE A 204 -14.45 11.71 9.18
C PHE A 204 -14.36 13.18 9.59
N THR A 205 -14.29 14.08 8.62
CA THR A 205 -14.37 15.52 8.79
C THR A 205 -15.21 16.11 7.67
N TRP A 206 -15.68 17.35 7.85
CA TRP A 206 -16.55 18.02 6.88
C TRP A 206 -16.45 19.53 6.95
N GLY A 207 -17.07 20.21 6.00
CA GLY A 207 -17.23 21.65 5.94
C GLY A 207 -18.34 22.05 4.98
N ASP A 208 -18.81 23.30 5.07
CA ASP A 208 -19.80 23.86 4.15
C ASP A 208 -19.14 24.23 2.80
N THR A 209 -17.83 24.42 2.80
CA THR A 209 -17.03 24.67 1.59
C THR A 209 -15.89 23.64 1.47
N ALA A 210 -15.38 23.48 0.26
CA ALA A 210 -14.23 22.61 -0.01
C ALA A 210 -13.00 23.02 0.81
N TYR A 211 -12.79 24.32 1.04
CA TYR A 211 -11.69 24.85 1.85
C TYR A 211 -11.86 24.53 3.33
N GLU A 212 -13.06 24.73 3.88
CA GLU A 212 -13.34 24.41 5.28
C GLU A 212 -13.14 22.93 5.58
N SER A 213 -13.65 22.03 4.71
CA SER A 213 -13.43 20.59 4.84
C SER A 213 -11.94 20.26 4.83
N TYR A 214 -11.17 20.83 3.87
CA TYR A 214 -9.73 20.65 3.78
C TYR A 214 -9.00 21.07 5.06
N VAL A 215 -9.23 22.29 5.53
CA VAL A 215 -8.57 22.83 6.74
C VAL A 215 -8.98 22.06 7.98
N ASN A 216 -10.26 21.68 8.09
CA ASN A 216 -10.73 20.89 9.22
C ASN A 216 -10.04 19.52 9.29
N SER A 217 -9.86 18.86 8.14
CA SER A 217 -9.10 17.61 8.07
C SER A 217 -7.67 17.79 8.58
N LEU A 218 -6.96 18.81 8.08
CA LEU A 218 -5.58 19.09 8.51
C LEU A 218 -5.50 19.41 10.01
N ASP A 219 -6.42 20.23 10.52
CA ASP A 219 -6.43 20.63 11.92
C ASP A 219 -6.58 19.44 12.88
N VAL A 220 -7.46 18.51 12.55
CA VAL A 220 -7.68 17.32 13.37
C VAL A 220 -6.47 16.38 13.32
N ILE A 221 -5.91 16.16 12.13
CA ILE A 221 -4.74 15.29 11.95
C ILE A 221 -3.50 15.86 12.63
N GLU A 222 -3.26 17.17 12.48
CA GLU A 222 -2.16 17.86 13.14
C GLU A 222 -2.27 17.74 14.67
N ALA A 223 -3.44 18.00 15.23
CA ALA A 223 -3.66 17.88 16.67
C ALA A 223 -3.41 16.45 17.19
N CYS A 224 -3.81 15.42 16.44
CA CYS A 224 -3.50 14.04 16.77
C CYS A 224 -1.98 13.82 16.76
N ALA A 225 -1.28 14.26 15.71
CA ALA A 225 0.15 14.05 15.55
C ALA A 225 0.97 14.81 16.64
N GLU A 226 0.61 16.05 16.94
CA GLU A 226 1.21 16.82 18.04
C GLU A 226 1.04 16.11 19.38
N TYR A 227 -0.16 15.60 19.66
CA TYR A 227 -0.44 14.87 20.89
C TYR A 227 0.42 13.62 21.02
N LEU A 228 0.54 12.84 19.95
CA LEU A 228 1.40 11.65 19.93
C LEU A 228 2.87 12.02 20.12
N GLU A 229 3.38 13.01 19.40
CA GLU A 229 4.77 13.47 19.51
C GLU A 229 5.12 13.87 20.94
N GLN A 230 4.23 14.61 21.61
CA GLN A 230 4.42 15.02 23.00
C GLN A 230 4.47 13.84 23.99
N ASN A 231 3.98 12.66 23.60
CA ASN A 231 3.93 11.47 24.45
C ASN A 231 4.97 10.42 24.08
N PHE A 232 5.66 10.51 22.94
CA PHE A 232 6.73 9.58 22.59
C PHE A 232 7.85 9.58 23.65
N GLY A 233 8.14 8.40 24.18
CA GLY A 233 9.21 8.21 25.16
C GLY A 233 8.96 8.83 26.54
N LYS A 234 7.79 9.41 26.81
CA LYS A 234 7.50 10.15 28.05
C LYS A 234 7.31 9.22 29.26
N THR A 235 6.57 8.14 29.09
CA THR A 235 6.26 7.18 30.15
C THR A 235 7.13 5.93 30.09
N ARG A 236 7.54 5.55 28.89
CA ARG A 236 8.42 4.40 28.62
C ARG A 236 9.17 4.64 27.29
N PRO A 237 10.32 4.00 27.08
CA PRO A 237 10.97 4.03 25.78
C PRO A 237 10.04 3.55 24.66
N VAL A 238 10.19 4.13 23.46
CA VAL A 238 9.44 3.69 22.28
C VAL A 238 9.63 2.19 22.10
N PHE A 239 8.52 1.46 21.92
CA PHE A 239 8.48 -0.01 21.82
C PHE A 239 9.25 -0.76 22.92
N GLY A 240 9.34 -0.17 24.14
CA GLY A 240 10.08 -0.75 25.25
C GLY A 240 11.61 -0.67 25.14
N GLY A 241 12.12 0.10 24.18
CA GLY A 241 13.55 0.26 23.91
C GLY A 241 14.13 -0.84 23.01
N GLN A 242 15.40 -0.64 22.64
CA GLN A 242 16.12 -1.53 21.74
C GLN A 242 16.52 -2.85 22.42
N LYS A 243 16.25 -3.98 21.74
CA LYS A 243 16.64 -5.35 22.12
C LYS A 243 17.77 -5.88 21.23
N VAL A 244 17.69 -5.57 19.93
CA VAL A 244 18.60 -6.06 18.92
C VAL A 244 19.33 -4.87 18.28
N GLU A 245 20.64 -4.99 18.06
CA GLU A 245 21.40 -4.00 17.33
C GLU A 245 21.25 -4.20 15.83
N SER A 246 21.03 -3.09 15.10
CA SER A 246 21.02 -3.10 13.64
C SER A 246 22.42 -3.38 13.10
N LEU A 247 22.51 -4.25 12.11
CA LEU A 247 23.74 -4.37 11.32
C LEU A 247 24.03 -3.06 10.57
N PRO A 248 25.31 -2.79 10.22
CA PRO A 248 25.66 -1.71 9.31
C PRO A 248 24.88 -1.78 7.99
N ALA A 249 24.52 -0.65 7.39
CA ALA A 249 23.65 -0.57 6.22
C ALA A 249 24.06 -1.49 5.07
N GLU A 250 25.35 -1.54 4.74
CA GLU A 250 25.86 -2.40 3.67
C GLU A 250 25.71 -3.89 4.01
N GLN A 251 25.94 -4.28 5.26
CA GLN A 251 25.72 -5.66 5.69
C GLN A 251 24.25 -6.04 5.70
N ARG A 252 23.34 -5.11 6.05
CA ARG A 252 21.89 -5.35 5.95
C ARG A 252 21.48 -5.66 4.52
N LYS A 253 21.95 -4.84 3.57
CA LYS A 253 21.66 -5.03 2.13
C LYS A 253 22.25 -6.34 1.60
N GLU A 254 23.49 -6.64 1.98
CA GLU A 254 24.15 -7.89 1.58
C GLU A 254 23.37 -9.11 2.09
N GLN A 255 23.03 -9.15 3.38
CA GLN A 255 22.25 -10.24 3.94
C GLN A 255 20.86 -10.33 3.30
N ALA A 256 20.20 -9.19 3.11
CA ALA A 256 18.89 -9.14 2.48
C ALA A 256 18.94 -9.65 1.02
N ALA A 257 19.95 -9.27 0.24
CA ALA A 257 20.10 -9.72 -1.14
C ALA A 257 20.32 -11.24 -1.25
N LYS A 258 21.09 -11.84 -0.32
CA LYS A 258 21.31 -13.29 -0.26
C LYS A 258 20.04 -14.05 0.19
N LEU A 259 19.29 -13.47 1.14
CA LEU A 259 18.14 -14.14 1.73
C LEU A 259 16.85 -13.98 0.87
N ALA A 260 16.68 -12.88 0.15
CA ALA A 260 15.47 -12.58 -0.60
C ALA A 260 15.06 -13.68 -1.60
N PRO A 261 15.97 -14.27 -2.42
CA PRO A 261 15.60 -15.35 -3.34
C PRO A 261 15.12 -16.61 -2.62
N ILE A 262 15.70 -16.93 -1.46
CA ILE A 262 15.31 -18.08 -0.64
C ILE A 262 13.90 -17.86 -0.07
N LEU A 263 13.67 -16.70 0.54
CA LEU A 263 12.34 -16.33 1.08
C LEU A 263 11.28 -16.29 -0.03
N ARG A 264 11.63 -15.74 -1.21
CA ARG A 264 10.75 -15.74 -2.37
C ARG A 264 10.37 -17.16 -2.77
N GLY A 265 11.31 -18.10 -2.74
CA GLY A 265 11.07 -19.51 -3.00
C GLY A 265 10.00 -20.09 -2.07
N PHE A 266 10.11 -19.84 -0.77
CA PHE A 266 9.11 -20.27 0.22
C PHE A 266 7.73 -19.63 0.01
N CYS A 267 7.69 -18.36 -0.41
CA CYS A 267 6.45 -17.62 -0.67
C CYS A 267 5.79 -17.95 -2.02
N SER A 268 6.49 -18.64 -2.93
CA SER A 268 6.06 -18.90 -4.31
C SER A 268 5.43 -20.30 -4.50
N SER A 269 4.64 -20.79 -3.53
CA SER A 269 4.08 -22.14 -3.59
C SER A 269 2.98 -22.31 -4.64
N GLU A 270 2.13 -21.30 -4.85
CA GLU A 270 1.00 -21.35 -5.80
C GLU A 270 1.30 -20.59 -7.10
N ARG A 271 2.09 -19.55 -7.01
CA ARG A 271 2.52 -18.68 -8.12
C ARG A 271 3.88 -18.06 -7.82
N HIS A 272 4.57 -17.61 -8.84
CA HIS A 272 5.77 -16.78 -8.62
C HIS A 272 5.40 -15.46 -7.97
N MET A 273 6.05 -15.14 -6.86
CA MET A 273 5.90 -13.87 -6.16
C MET A 273 6.99 -12.89 -6.57
N ILE A 274 6.69 -11.60 -6.45
CA ILE A 274 7.67 -10.52 -6.51
C ILE A 274 7.96 -10.06 -5.10
N GLY A 275 9.24 -9.75 -4.82
CA GLY A 275 9.70 -9.28 -3.53
C GLY A 275 9.91 -7.76 -3.47
N HIS A 276 10.06 -7.28 -2.26
CA HIS A 276 10.50 -5.95 -1.92
C HIS A 276 11.21 -6.00 -0.57
N PHE A 277 12.35 -5.34 -0.47
CA PHE A 277 13.08 -5.17 0.78
C PHE A 277 13.11 -3.69 1.18
N THR A 278 13.00 -3.43 2.47
CA THR A 278 13.21 -2.12 3.06
C THR A 278 13.88 -2.23 4.43
N ASP A 279 14.83 -1.34 4.69
CA ASP A 279 15.47 -1.11 5.98
C ASP A 279 15.20 0.32 6.48
N ASP A 280 13.98 0.82 6.23
CA ASP A 280 13.48 2.10 6.73
C ASP A 280 13.69 2.20 8.25
N GLU A 281 14.04 3.39 8.74
CA GLU A 281 14.34 3.62 10.16
C GLU A 281 13.19 3.24 11.08
N LYS A 282 11.93 3.45 10.67
CA LYS A 282 10.75 3.07 11.44
C LYS A 282 10.62 1.55 11.55
N VAL A 283 10.94 0.85 10.47
CA VAL A 283 10.99 -0.62 10.46
C VAL A 283 12.07 -1.10 11.43
N LEU A 284 13.29 -0.56 11.33
CA LEU A 284 14.40 -0.95 12.19
C LEU A 284 14.13 -0.66 13.68
N GLU A 285 13.53 0.50 14.00
CA GLU A 285 13.12 0.82 15.37
C GLU A 285 12.15 -0.23 15.94
N TYR A 286 11.18 -0.66 15.15
CA TYR A 286 10.17 -1.62 15.56
C TYR A 286 10.73 -3.05 15.68
N ILE A 287 11.37 -3.56 14.62
CA ILE A 287 11.83 -4.95 14.58
C ILE A 287 12.97 -5.24 15.56
N ASN A 288 13.69 -4.21 15.99
CA ASN A 288 14.79 -4.33 16.94
C ASN A 288 14.39 -4.06 18.39
N SER A 289 13.09 -3.89 18.64
CA SER A 289 12.57 -3.48 19.94
C SER A 289 12.25 -4.66 20.88
N ASN A 290 12.09 -4.34 22.17
CA ASN A 290 11.63 -5.29 23.18
C ASN A 290 10.17 -5.71 22.96
N ASP A 291 9.35 -4.87 22.33
CA ASP A 291 7.93 -5.13 22.13
C ASP A 291 7.59 -5.92 20.85
N LEU A 292 8.56 -6.21 20.00
CA LEU A 292 8.31 -6.93 18.74
C LEU A 292 7.51 -8.23 18.94
N GLU A 293 7.96 -9.08 19.89
CA GLU A 293 7.31 -10.38 20.15
C GLU A 293 5.88 -10.24 20.67
N ARG A 294 5.57 -9.13 21.33
CA ARG A 294 4.23 -8.83 21.85
C ARG A 294 3.32 -8.22 20.78
N LEU A 295 3.84 -7.29 19.97
CA LEU A 295 3.04 -6.52 19.03
C LEU A 295 2.83 -7.22 17.68
N ALA A 296 3.83 -7.91 17.16
CA ALA A 296 3.72 -8.56 15.85
C ALA A 296 2.55 -9.56 15.75
N PRO A 297 2.28 -10.44 16.75
CA PRO A 297 1.14 -11.34 16.72
C PRO A 297 -0.22 -10.66 16.85
N LEU A 298 -0.29 -9.43 17.35
CA LEU A 298 -1.56 -8.68 17.42
C LEU A 298 -2.08 -8.30 16.05
N GLY A 299 -1.21 -8.22 15.06
CA GLY A 299 -1.57 -7.81 13.72
C GLY A 299 -1.83 -6.31 13.60
N THR A 300 -2.58 -5.92 12.60
CA THR A 300 -2.87 -4.53 12.29
C THR A 300 -4.25 -4.09 12.80
N SER A 301 -4.60 -2.81 12.63
CA SER A 301 -5.89 -2.26 13.02
C SER A 301 -6.72 -1.81 11.81
N CYS A 302 -6.34 -0.91 11.01
CA CYS A 302 -7.11 -0.34 9.91
C CYS A 302 -7.55 -1.41 8.88
N PRO A 303 -8.80 -1.35 8.34
CA PRO A 303 -9.31 -2.30 7.34
C PRO A 303 -8.40 -2.48 6.12
N ASP A 304 -7.84 -1.40 5.60
CA ASP A 304 -6.95 -1.42 4.43
C ASP A 304 -5.71 -2.29 4.64
N HIS A 305 -5.22 -2.36 5.86
CA HIS A 305 -4.00 -3.11 6.20
C HIS A 305 -4.21 -4.60 6.00
N PHE A 306 -5.31 -5.19 6.49
CA PHE A 306 -5.57 -6.64 6.40
C PHE A 306 -5.61 -7.16 4.98
N LEU A 307 -6.18 -6.41 4.06
CA LEU A 307 -6.27 -6.78 2.65
C LEU A 307 -4.90 -6.90 1.97
N ARG A 308 -3.86 -6.29 2.55
CA ARG A 308 -2.53 -6.22 1.96
C ARG A 308 -1.47 -6.99 2.75
N THR A 309 -1.52 -6.96 4.10
CA THR A 309 -0.48 -7.50 4.98
C THR A 309 -0.84 -8.83 5.62
N LYS A 310 -2.09 -9.29 5.46
CA LYS A 310 -2.70 -10.38 6.23
C LYS A 310 -2.79 -10.08 7.73
N ILE A 311 -3.23 -11.08 8.51
CA ILE A 311 -3.48 -10.93 9.94
C ILE A 311 -2.23 -10.59 10.74
N GLN A 312 -1.07 -11.12 10.38
CA GLN A 312 0.21 -10.86 11.07
C GLN A 312 1.41 -11.14 10.18
N PRO A 313 2.60 -10.58 10.47
CA PRO A 313 3.85 -10.89 9.79
C PRO A 313 4.44 -12.21 10.26
N LEU A 314 5.41 -12.74 9.48
CA LEU A 314 6.38 -13.72 9.97
C LEU A 314 7.60 -12.99 10.53
N VAL A 315 7.99 -13.30 11.76
CA VAL A 315 9.24 -12.81 12.36
C VAL A 315 10.29 -13.91 12.21
N LEU A 316 11.41 -13.58 11.57
CA LEU A 316 12.52 -14.52 11.41
C LEU A 316 13.36 -14.59 12.69
N ASP A 317 13.61 -15.79 13.15
CA ASP A 317 14.60 -16.13 14.17
C ASP A 317 15.73 -16.92 13.50
N LEU A 318 16.64 -16.21 12.85
CA LEU A 318 17.83 -16.76 12.20
C LEU A 318 19.08 -16.35 12.99
N ASP A 319 20.03 -17.27 13.10
CA ASP A 319 21.34 -16.93 13.61
C ASP A 319 22.01 -15.89 12.68
N LYS A 320 22.32 -14.71 13.23
CA LYS A 320 22.96 -13.61 12.48
C LYS A 320 24.38 -13.93 12.01
N THR A 321 24.98 -14.96 12.60
CA THR A 321 26.29 -15.47 12.22
C THR A 321 26.22 -16.61 11.18
N ALA A 322 24.98 -17.02 10.80
CA ALA A 322 24.78 -18.07 9.82
C ALA A 322 25.40 -17.67 8.47
N ASP A 323 26.08 -18.61 7.86
CA ASP A 323 26.56 -18.44 6.49
C ASP A 323 25.39 -18.53 5.52
N LEU A 324 24.93 -17.37 5.05
CA LEU A 324 23.82 -17.30 4.09
C LEU A 324 24.17 -17.83 2.69
N SER A 325 25.44 -18.18 2.43
CA SER A 325 25.85 -18.87 1.20
C SER A 325 25.56 -20.38 1.25
N ASP A 326 25.42 -20.97 2.43
CA ASP A 326 24.92 -22.34 2.59
C ASP A 326 23.39 -22.35 2.51
N VAL A 327 22.89 -22.32 1.27
CA VAL A 327 21.44 -22.24 0.98
C VAL A 327 20.65 -23.37 1.63
N GLU A 328 21.17 -24.59 1.68
CA GLU A 328 20.45 -25.74 2.26
C GLU A 328 20.37 -25.64 3.79
N ALA A 329 21.42 -25.16 4.45
CA ALA A 329 21.39 -24.90 5.89
C ALA A 329 20.40 -23.77 6.23
N VAL A 330 20.35 -22.70 5.44
CA VAL A 330 19.39 -21.61 5.61
C VAL A 330 17.95 -22.10 5.39
N LYS A 331 17.69 -22.88 4.35
CA LYS A 331 16.36 -23.49 4.12
C LYS A 331 15.92 -24.38 5.28
N ALA A 332 16.84 -25.17 5.83
CA ALA A 332 16.52 -26.03 6.96
C ALA A 332 16.10 -25.25 8.23
N GLN A 333 16.66 -24.05 8.45
CA GLN A 333 16.25 -23.16 9.53
C GLN A 333 14.90 -22.46 9.23
N LEU A 334 14.65 -22.07 7.98
CA LEU A 334 13.44 -21.39 7.57
C LEU A 334 12.21 -22.30 7.50
N GLN A 335 12.40 -23.55 7.11
CA GLN A 335 11.32 -24.52 6.88
C GLN A 335 10.31 -24.58 8.05
N PRO A 336 10.73 -24.81 9.30
CA PRO A 336 9.78 -24.85 10.43
C PRO A 336 9.05 -23.53 10.65
N LEU A 337 9.71 -22.38 10.48
CA LEU A 337 9.08 -21.07 10.65
C LEU A 337 7.93 -20.84 9.65
N PHE A 338 8.13 -21.24 8.39
CA PHE A 338 7.10 -21.15 7.36
C PHE A 338 5.98 -22.18 7.57
N GLU A 339 6.29 -23.39 8.05
CA GLU A 339 5.29 -24.41 8.38
C GLU A 339 4.40 -23.95 9.54
N ASP A 340 4.99 -23.41 10.58
CA ASP A 340 4.25 -22.85 11.73
C ASP A 340 3.36 -21.68 11.32
N TYR A 341 3.87 -20.78 10.47
CA TYR A 341 3.07 -19.68 9.94
C TYR A 341 1.87 -20.17 9.12
N ARG A 342 2.09 -21.15 8.22
CA ARG A 342 1.02 -21.76 7.41
C ARG A 342 -0.02 -22.47 8.29
N ALA A 343 0.42 -23.14 9.34
CA ALA A 343 -0.48 -23.79 10.31
C ALA A 343 -1.32 -22.75 11.06
N MET A 344 -0.69 -21.68 11.56
CA MET A 344 -1.36 -20.57 12.23
C MET A 344 -2.41 -19.90 11.30
N TYR A 345 -2.05 -19.62 10.04
CA TYR A 345 -2.95 -18.98 9.09
C TYR A 345 -4.12 -19.91 8.70
N THR A 346 -3.87 -21.22 8.62
CA THR A 346 -4.92 -22.22 8.41
C THR A 346 -5.87 -22.29 9.61
N GLU A 347 -5.34 -22.30 10.83
CA GLU A 347 -6.14 -22.26 12.07
C GLU A 347 -7.01 -21.00 12.15
N TYR A 348 -6.43 -19.83 11.84
CA TYR A 348 -7.16 -18.57 11.75
C TYR A 348 -8.34 -18.66 10.78
N TYR A 349 -8.10 -19.17 9.57
CA TYR A 349 -9.16 -19.37 8.57
C TYR A 349 -10.25 -20.32 9.06
N GLU A 350 -9.86 -21.52 9.54
CA GLU A 350 -10.82 -22.55 9.97
C GLU A 350 -11.67 -22.11 11.16
N THR A 351 -11.09 -21.31 12.07
CA THR A 351 -11.78 -20.80 13.26
C THR A 351 -12.75 -19.67 12.94
N CYS A 352 -12.42 -18.80 11.96
CA CYS A 352 -13.20 -17.60 11.70
C CYS A 352 -14.13 -17.71 10.49
N LYS A 353 -14.00 -18.73 9.63
CA LYS A 353 -14.79 -18.85 8.40
C LYS A 353 -16.30 -19.00 8.66
N HIS A 354 -17.09 -18.39 7.79
CA HIS A 354 -18.53 -18.57 7.67
C HIS A 354 -18.85 -19.65 6.63
N ALA A 355 -20.10 -20.11 6.60
CA ALA A 355 -20.55 -21.14 5.65
C ALA A 355 -20.38 -20.75 4.17
N ASN A 356 -20.41 -19.44 3.88
CA ASN A 356 -20.28 -18.86 2.54
C ASN A 356 -18.93 -18.18 2.30
N SER A 357 -17.95 -18.33 3.19
CA SER A 357 -16.63 -17.70 3.02
C SER A 357 -15.94 -18.20 1.75
N PRO A 358 -15.18 -17.33 1.05
CA PRO A 358 -14.28 -17.75 -0.01
C PRO A 358 -13.31 -18.83 0.46
N ALA A 359 -12.76 -19.61 -0.45
CA ALA A 359 -11.71 -20.58 -0.13
C ALA A 359 -10.48 -19.88 0.50
N ILE A 360 -9.76 -20.63 1.35
CA ILE A 360 -8.54 -20.14 1.95
C ILE A 360 -7.57 -19.66 0.86
N ARG A 361 -6.99 -18.48 1.05
CA ARG A 361 -5.98 -17.90 0.17
C ARG A 361 -4.61 -18.53 0.42
N ASP A 362 -3.63 -18.17 -0.42
CA ASP A 362 -2.22 -18.52 -0.19
C ASP A 362 -1.85 -18.37 1.29
N ARG A 363 -1.32 -19.43 1.90
CA ARG A 363 -1.02 -19.47 3.35
C ARG A 363 0.33 -18.87 3.72
N ASN A 364 1.13 -18.45 2.73
CA ASN A 364 2.44 -17.87 2.99
C ASN A 364 2.34 -16.44 3.53
N PRO A 365 3.34 -15.97 4.31
CA PRO A 365 3.38 -14.60 4.79
C PRO A 365 3.54 -13.60 3.63
N VAL A 366 2.90 -12.46 3.75
CA VAL A 366 3.16 -11.30 2.86
C VAL A 366 4.29 -10.46 3.43
N ILE A 367 4.30 -10.24 4.74
CA ILE A 367 5.32 -9.45 5.45
C ILE A 367 6.22 -10.39 6.26
N ILE A 368 7.52 -10.21 6.11
CA ILE A 368 8.54 -10.97 6.83
C ILE A 368 9.50 -9.98 7.50
N LEU A 369 9.62 -10.04 8.81
CA LEU A 369 10.46 -9.17 9.63
C LEU A 369 11.74 -9.90 10.01
N TYR A 370 12.88 -9.29 9.77
CA TYR A 370 14.17 -9.84 10.17
C TYR A 370 14.90 -8.87 11.11
N PRO A 371 14.83 -9.10 12.44
CA PRO A 371 15.48 -8.25 13.42
C PRO A 371 16.97 -8.03 13.12
N GLY A 372 17.42 -6.78 13.17
CA GLY A 372 18.77 -6.37 12.84
C GLY A 372 19.02 -6.09 11.36
N VAL A 373 18.13 -6.50 10.47
CA VAL A 373 18.32 -6.41 9.01
C VAL A 373 17.27 -5.54 8.33
N GLY A 374 15.98 -5.88 8.46
CA GLY A 374 14.92 -5.13 7.78
C GLY A 374 13.64 -5.93 7.58
N MET A 375 12.83 -5.50 6.63
CA MET A 375 11.54 -6.09 6.28
C MET A 375 11.50 -6.49 4.82
N PHE A 376 10.96 -7.67 4.56
CA PHE A 376 10.63 -8.14 3.22
C PHE A 376 9.12 -8.17 3.05
N ALA A 377 8.67 -7.92 1.83
CA ALA A 377 7.29 -8.16 1.42
C ALA A 377 7.27 -9.00 0.15
N PHE A 378 6.29 -9.92 0.03
CA PHE A 378 6.12 -10.77 -1.14
C PHE A 378 4.65 -10.80 -1.57
N ALA A 379 4.38 -10.49 -2.84
CA ALA A 379 3.04 -10.51 -3.41
C ALA A 379 3.07 -10.83 -4.91
N LYS A 380 1.90 -10.91 -5.53
CA LYS A 380 1.72 -11.30 -6.94
C LYS A 380 2.40 -10.39 -7.96
N ASP A 381 2.62 -9.12 -7.64
CA ASP A 381 3.25 -8.11 -8.48
C ASP A 381 3.95 -7.04 -7.63
N LYS A 382 4.82 -6.24 -8.24
CA LYS A 382 5.65 -5.26 -7.53
C LYS A 382 4.82 -4.15 -6.88
N GLN A 383 3.77 -3.67 -7.53
CA GLN A 383 2.91 -2.64 -6.96
C GLN A 383 2.23 -3.13 -5.68
N THR A 384 1.63 -4.33 -5.73
CA THR A 384 0.99 -4.94 -4.55
C THR A 384 2.00 -5.17 -3.43
N THR A 385 3.21 -5.60 -3.76
CA THR A 385 4.28 -5.86 -2.79
C THR A 385 4.75 -4.58 -2.10
N ARG A 386 5.00 -3.51 -2.87
CA ARG A 386 5.41 -2.20 -2.35
C ARG A 386 4.31 -1.60 -1.45
N VAL A 387 3.07 -1.65 -1.91
CA VAL A 387 1.92 -1.16 -1.11
C VAL A 387 1.75 -1.96 0.18
N ALA A 388 1.97 -3.29 0.15
CA ALA A 388 1.93 -4.10 1.37
C ALA A 388 3.02 -3.68 2.38
N ALA A 389 4.23 -3.39 1.90
CA ALA A 389 5.31 -2.87 2.74
C ALA A 389 4.97 -1.49 3.32
N GLU A 390 4.45 -0.56 2.50
CA GLU A 390 3.98 0.75 2.94
C GLU A 390 2.89 0.62 4.02
N PHE A 391 1.92 -0.25 3.83
CA PHE A 391 0.85 -0.48 4.81
C PHE A 391 1.36 -1.08 6.12
N TYR A 392 2.38 -1.93 6.08
CA TYR A 392 2.95 -2.42 7.32
C TYR A 392 3.75 -1.32 8.05
N ILE A 393 4.38 -0.39 7.34
CA ILE A 393 4.98 0.82 7.94
C ILE A 393 3.88 1.71 8.56
N ASN A 394 2.72 1.87 7.91
CA ASN A 394 1.58 2.54 8.53
C ASN A 394 1.13 1.84 9.82
N ALA A 395 1.05 0.50 9.81
CA ALA A 395 0.73 -0.27 11.01
C ALA A 395 1.76 -0.07 12.14
N ILE A 396 3.06 0.00 11.81
CA ILE A 396 4.13 0.32 12.77
C ILE A 396 3.93 1.72 13.36
N ASN A 397 3.61 2.73 12.54
CA ASN A 397 3.33 4.09 13.00
C ASN A 397 2.13 4.12 13.95
N VAL A 398 1.06 3.37 13.62
CA VAL A 398 -0.13 3.23 14.47
C VAL A 398 0.22 2.58 15.80
N MET A 399 0.94 1.46 15.80
CA MET A 399 1.39 0.78 17.02
C MET A 399 2.25 1.72 17.88
N LYS A 400 3.20 2.43 17.26
CA LYS A 400 4.07 3.40 17.95
C LYS A 400 3.27 4.48 18.68
N GLY A 401 2.30 5.07 17.96
CA GLY A 401 1.46 6.12 18.52
C GLY A 401 0.54 5.61 19.62
N SER A 402 -0.13 4.47 19.41
CA SER A 402 -1.01 3.87 20.42
C SER A 402 -0.27 3.51 21.71
N GLU A 403 0.92 2.92 21.61
CA GLU A 403 1.76 2.55 22.76
C GLU A 403 2.34 3.77 23.50
N ALA A 404 2.46 4.91 22.84
CA ALA A 404 2.91 6.14 23.47
C ALA A 404 1.86 6.76 24.39
N VAL A 405 0.58 6.59 24.09
CA VAL A 405 -0.53 7.27 24.79
C VAL A 405 -1.34 6.32 25.67
N SER A 406 -1.35 5.02 25.38
CA SER A 406 -2.04 4.00 26.16
C SER A 406 -1.46 2.62 25.83
N ALA A 407 -2.26 1.69 25.30
CA ALA A 407 -1.84 0.40 24.79
C ALA A 407 -2.48 0.16 23.42
N TYR A 408 -1.72 -0.38 22.48
CA TYR A 408 -2.23 -0.76 21.19
C TYR A 408 -3.28 -1.88 21.29
N THR A 409 -4.38 -1.72 20.57
CA THR A 409 -5.43 -2.73 20.42
C THR A 409 -5.62 -3.02 18.94
N SER A 410 -5.45 -4.28 18.56
CA SER A 410 -5.78 -4.77 17.22
C SER A 410 -7.28 -5.03 17.09
N LEU A 411 -7.76 -5.20 15.85
CA LEU A 411 -9.09 -5.75 15.64
C LEU A 411 -9.19 -7.19 16.15
N PRO A 412 -10.35 -7.60 16.71
CA PRO A 412 -10.61 -9.00 16.99
C PRO A 412 -10.38 -9.85 15.73
N ARG A 413 -9.86 -11.07 15.90
CA ARG A 413 -9.53 -11.98 14.78
C ARG A 413 -10.72 -12.22 13.85
N GLN A 414 -11.95 -12.31 14.38
CA GLN A 414 -13.16 -12.47 13.60
C GLN A 414 -13.43 -11.24 12.72
N GLU A 415 -13.26 -10.03 13.25
CA GLU A 415 -13.45 -8.80 12.48
C GLU A 415 -12.39 -8.62 11.39
N ALA A 416 -11.13 -8.95 11.71
CA ALA A 416 -10.04 -8.99 10.73
C ALA A 416 -10.38 -9.96 9.58
N PHE A 417 -10.90 -11.16 9.92
CA PHE A 417 -11.34 -12.15 8.95
C PHE A 417 -12.49 -11.64 8.07
N ASN A 418 -13.50 -10.99 8.68
CA ASN A 418 -14.66 -10.44 7.97
C ASN A 418 -14.23 -9.38 6.93
N ILE A 419 -13.11 -8.70 7.14
CA ILE A 419 -12.51 -7.78 6.16
C ILE A 419 -11.68 -8.55 5.13
N GLU A 420 -10.75 -9.42 5.58
CA GLU A 420 -9.81 -10.12 4.69
C GLU A 420 -10.54 -11.05 3.70
N TYR A 421 -11.59 -11.73 4.14
CA TYR A 421 -12.39 -12.69 3.34
C TYR A 421 -13.76 -12.16 2.95
N TRP A 422 -13.88 -10.83 2.86
CA TRP A 422 -15.15 -10.22 2.47
C TRP A 422 -15.55 -10.59 1.04
N LEU A 423 -16.80 -11.03 0.87
CA LEU A 423 -17.33 -11.47 -0.43
C LEU A 423 -17.28 -10.37 -1.50
N LEU A 424 -17.48 -9.11 -1.11
CA LEU A 424 -17.39 -7.98 -2.03
C LEU A 424 -15.96 -7.74 -2.54
N GLU A 425 -14.95 -7.93 -1.69
CA GLU A 425 -13.55 -7.86 -2.10
C GLU A 425 -13.18 -9.06 -2.98
N GLU A 426 -13.66 -10.25 -2.67
CA GLU A 426 -13.49 -11.44 -3.49
C GLU A 426 -14.09 -11.26 -4.90
N ALA A 427 -15.29 -10.69 -5.01
CA ALA A 427 -15.92 -10.38 -6.29
C ALA A 427 -15.10 -9.39 -7.14
N LYS A 428 -14.41 -8.42 -6.50
CA LYS A 428 -13.47 -7.52 -7.19
C LYS A 428 -12.25 -8.30 -7.71
N LEU A 429 -11.67 -9.19 -6.89
CA LEU A 429 -10.52 -10.00 -7.28
C LEU A 429 -10.85 -10.92 -8.48
N GLN A 430 -12.03 -11.52 -8.50
CA GLN A 430 -12.46 -12.38 -9.61
C GLN A 430 -12.68 -11.64 -10.93
N ARG A 431 -12.99 -10.34 -10.88
CA ARG A 431 -13.16 -9.48 -12.07
C ARG A 431 -11.84 -8.95 -12.62
N MET A 432 -10.73 -9.15 -11.91
CA MET A 432 -9.43 -8.69 -12.39
C MET A 432 -9.00 -9.43 -13.67
N PRO A 433 -8.26 -8.78 -14.57
CA PRO A 433 -7.71 -9.44 -15.74
C PRO A 433 -6.86 -10.66 -15.36
N LYS A 434 -6.91 -11.70 -16.18
CA LYS A 434 -6.06 -12.87 -15.99
C LYS A 434 -4.58 -12.45 -16.02
N PRO A 435 -3.71 -13.09 -15.21
CA PRO A 435 -2.29 -12.83 -15.26
C PRO A 435 -1.72 -13.02 -16.67
N LYS A 436 -0.81 -12.14 -17.08
CA LYS A 436 -0.08 -12.28 -18.33
C LYS A 436 0.92 -13.44 -18.22
N PRO A 437 1.44 -13.98 -19.35
CA PRO A 437 2.30 -15.16 -19.37
C PRO A 437 3.55 -15.07 -18.49
N LEU A 438 4.13 -13.88 -18.33
CA LEU A 438 5.34 -13.65 -17.54
C LEU A 438 5.05 -12.94 -16.20
N SER A 439 3.80 -12.88 -15.77
CA SER A 439 3.47 -12.32 -14.45
C SER A 439 4.20 -13.06 -13.32
N GLY A 440 4.82 -12.29 -12.41
CA GLY A 440 5.62 -12.84 -11.32
C GLY A 440 7.04 -13.26 -11.72
N LYS A 441 7.45 -13.07 -12.97
CA LYS A 441 8.82 -13.34 -13.45
C LYS A 441 9.67 -12.08 -13.39
N ILE A 442 10.95 -12.27 -13.10
CA ILE A 442 11.98 -11.24 -13.01
C ILE A 442 13.02 -11.52 -14.09
N ALA A 443 13.22 -10.59 -15.01
CA ALA A 443 14.12 -10.74 -16.13
C ALA A 443 15.24 -9.69 -16.12
N LEU A 444 16.47 -10.15 -16.27
CA LEU A 444 17.66 -9.32 -16.46
C LEU A 444 18.09 -9.43 -17.93
N VAL A 445 18.25 -8.27 -18.61
CA VAL A 445 18.67 -8.23 -20.01
C VAL A 445 19.91 -7.35 -20.11
N THR A 446 21.07 -7.94 -20.46
CA THR A 446 22.31 -7.20 -20.59
C THR A 446 22.34 -6.39 -21.89
N GLY A 447 22.86 -5.13 -21.85
CA GLY A 447 22.88 -4.23 -22.99
C GLY A 447 21.47 -3.78 -23.41
N SER A 448 20.58 -3.56 -22.44
CA SER A 448 19.16 -3.29 -22.70
C SER A 448 18.76 -1.81 -22.78
N ALA A 449 19.71 -0.89 -22.71
CA ALA A 449 19.43 0.53 -22.93
C ALA A 449 19.19 0.87 -24.41
N GLY A 450 19.40 -0.05 -25.35
CA GLY A 450 19.17 0.17 -26.76
C GLY A 450 19.05 -1.11 -27.60
N GLY A 451 18.76 -0.92 -28.89
CA GLY A 451 18.78 -1.99 -29.88
C GLY A 451 17.90 -3.20 -29.55
N ILE A 452 18.45 -4.39 -29.79
CA ILE A 452 17.77 -5.66 -29.59
C ILE A 452 17.45 -5.90 -28.11
N GLY A 453 18.38 -5.59 -27.19
CA GLY A 453 18.18 -5.77 -25.76
C GLY A 453 16.99 -4.97 -25.23
N LYS A 454 16.84 -3.71 -25.64
CA LYS A 454 15.67 -2.87 -25.28
C LYS A 454 14.36 -3.46 -25.81
N ALA A 455 14.35 -3.96 -27.05
CA ALA A 455 13.16 -4.59 -27.64
C ALA A 455 12.75 -5.88 -26.87
N ILE A 456 13.72 -6.71 -26.48
CA ILE A 456 13.48 -7.91 -25.66
C ILE A 456 12.90 -7.51 -24.31
N ALA A 457 13.54 -6.57 -23.61
CA ALA A 457 13.07 -6.09 -22.29
C ALA A 457 11.66 -5.52 -22.37
N LYS A 458 11.34 -4.71 -23.42
CA LYS A 458 9.97 -4.21 -23.66
C LYS A 458 8.97 -5.35 -23.86
N LYS A 459 9.34 -6.37 -24.64
CA LYS A 459 8.45 -7.52 -24.83
C LYS A 459 8.20 -8.24 -23.51
N PHE A 460 9.21 -8.48 -22.69
CA PHE A 460 9.04 -9.10 -21.38
C PHE A 460 8.13 -8.27 -20.45
N ALA A 461 8.36 -6.96 -20.36
CA ALA A 461 7.50 -6.08 -19.57
C ALA A 461 6.06 -6.06 -20.08
N SER A 462 5.85 -6.07 -21.40
CA SER A 462 4.51 -6.14 -21.99
C SER A 462 3.77 -7.43 -21.69
N GLU A 463 4.51 -8.54 -21.47
CA GLU A 463 3.98 -9.85 -21.05
C GLU A 463 3.88 -10.02 -19.52
N GLY A 464 4.17 -8.97 -18.76
CA GLY A 464 3.95 -8.92 -17.31
C GLY A 464 5.16 -9.25 -16.44
N ALA A 465 6.34 -9.44 -17.00
CA ALA A 465 7.57 -9.54 -16.22
C ALA A 465 7.96 -8.17 -15.63
N VAL A 466 8.61 -8.16 -14.49
CA VAL A 466 9.43 -7.03 -14.06
C VAL A 466 10.82 -7.17 -14.67
N VAL A 467 11.44 -6.06 -15.06
CA VAL A 467 12.71 -6.10 -15.79
C VAL A 467 13.81 -5.33 -15.08
N VAL A 468 15.01 -5.90 -15.09
CA VAL A 468 16.25 -5.25 -14.67
C VAL A 468 16.99 -4.85 -15.92
N LEU A 469 16.98 -3.56 -16.25
CA LEU A 469 17.71 -3.03 -17.40
C LEU A 469 19.18 -2.85 -17.04
N ASN A 470 20.06 -3.25 -17.94
CA ASN A 470 21.50 -3.10 -17.76
C ASN A 470 22.16 -2.52 -19.00
N ASP A 471 23.07 -1.60 -18.80
CA ASP A 471 23.98 -1.10 -19.82
C ASP A 471 25.22 -0.51 -19.13
N MET A 472 26.34 -0.47 -19.83
CA MET A 472 27.55 0.20 -19.36
C MET A 472 27.50 1.73 -19.53
N ASN A 473 26.51 2.25 -20.25
CA ASN A 473 26.31 3.67 -20.48
C ASN A 473 25.15 4.18 -19.61
N ALA A 474 25.49 4.87 -18.53
CA ALA A 474 24.55 5.39 -17.54
C ALA A 474 23.48 6.34 -18.13
N GLU A 475 23.85 7.22 -19.09
CA GLU A 475 22.91 8.17 -19.69
C GLU A 475 21.85 7.46 -20.54
N ARG A 476 22.28 6.49 -21.35
CA ARG A 476 21.36 5.66 -22.15
C ARG A 476 20.47 4.80 -21.25
N LEU A 477 21.01 4.31 -20.15
CA LEU A 477 20.28 3.52 -19.17
C LEU A 477 19.18 4.35 -18.50
N ALA A 478 19.50 5.57 -18.05
CA ALA A 478 18.53 6.48 -17.46
C ALA A 478 17.39 6.85 -18.45
N SER A 479 17.73 7.13 -19.72
CA SER A 479 16.72 7.40 -20.74
C SER A 479 15.83 6.18 -21.04
N ALA A 480 16.38 4.98 -21.00
CA ALA A 480 15.61 3.75 -21.15
C ALA A 480 14.67 3.53 -19.94
N GLU A 481 15.14 3.81 -18.73
CA GLU A 481 14.31 3.72 -17.50
C GLU A 481 13.10 4.65 -17.58
N GLU A 482 13.29 5.93 -17.94
CA GLU A 482 12.19 6.89 -18.12
C GLU A 482 11.15 6.40 -19.14
N GLU A 483 11.62 5.86 -20.26
CA GLU A 483 10.75 5.29 -21.29
C GLU A 483 9.94 4.11 -20.76
N PHE A 484 10.56 3.19 -20.00
CA PHE A 484 9.87 2.03 -19.41
C PHE A 484 8.89 2.44 -18.33
N ILE A 485 9.24 3.40 -17.49
CA ILE A 485 8.32 3.97 -16.49
C ILE A 485 7.09 4.57 -17.17
N GLY A 486 7.29 5.31 -18.27
CA GLY A 486 6.19 5.89 -19.05
C GLY A 486 5.26 4.85 -19.69
N LEU A 487 5.80 3.70 -20.12
CA LEU A 487 5.03 2.64 -20.80
C LEU A 487 4.39 1.63 -19.85
N PHE A 488 5.07 1.26 -18.76
CA PHE A 488 4.72 0.12 -17.91
C PHE A 488 4.53 0.49 -16.44
N GLY A 489 4.83 1.73 -16.05
CA GLY A 489 4.82 2.19 -14.67
C GLY A 489 6.14 1.93 -13.92
N LYS A 490 6.34 2.69 -12.83
CA LYS A 490 7.58 2.65 -12.02
C LYS A 490 7.85 1.28 -11.38
N ASP A 491 6.81 0.51 -11.14
CA ASP A 491 6.90 -0.80 -10.47
C ASP A 491 7.30 -1.94 -11.43
N ALA A 492 7.44 -1.67 -12.75
CA ALA A 492 7.78 -2.68 -13.73
C ALA A 492 9.29 -2.79 -14.04
N VAL A 493 10.10 -1.83 -13.59
CA VAL A 493 11.49 -1.67 -14.01
C VAL A 493 12.39 -1.25 -12.86
N THR A 494 13.63 -1.75 -12.87
CA THR A 494 14.79 -1.19 -12.17
C THR A 494 15.99 -1.22 -13.09
N THR A 495 17.04 -0.49 -12.77
CA THR A 495 18.25 -0.39 -13.60
C THR A 495 19.49 -0.73 -12.77
N ALA A 496 20.50 -1.29 -13.41
CA ALA A 496 21.84 -1.44 -12.85
C ALA A 496 22.87 -1.16 -13.93
N GLU A 497 23.81 -0.24 -13.69
CA GLU A 497 24.95 -0.06 -14.56
C GLU A 497 25.79 -1.33 -14.54
N LEU A 498 26.14 -1.85 -15.71
CA LEU A 498 26.81 -3.15 -15.82
C LEU A 498 27.71 -3.22 -17.05
N ASP A 499 28.99 -3.38 -16.81
CA ASP A 499 29.95 -3.97 -17.73
C ASP A 499 30.01 -5.48 -17.48
N VAL A 500 29.58 -6.30 -18.44
CA VAL A 500 29.53 -7.77 -18.33
C VAL A 500 30.91 -8.41 -18.14
N THR A 501 32.00 -7.66 -18.29
CA THR A 501 33.37 -8.11 -18.02
C THR A 501 33.83 -7.83 -16.58
N ASN A 502 33.04 -7.07 -15.81
CA ASN A 502 33.33 -6.69 -14.43
C ASN A 502 32.51 -7.52 -13.44
N GLN A 503 33.18 -8.40 -12.70
CA GLN A 503 32.55 -9.30 -11.73
C GLN A 503 31.80 -8.56 -10.62
N GLU A 504 32.37 -7.49 -10.10
CA GLU A 504 31.78 -6.70 -9.00
C GLU A 504 30.45 -6.05 -9.44
N GLN A 505 30.42 -5.44 -10.64
CA GLN A 505 29.21 -4.85 -11.19
C GLN A 505 28.11 -5.90 -11.49
N ILE A 506 28.52 -7.13 -11.87
CA ILE A 506 27.57 -8.24 -12.04
C ILE A 506 26.91 -8.57 -10.70
N GLU A 507 27.70 -8.74 -9.64
CA GLU A 507 27.20 -9.04 -8.29
C GLU A 507 26.31 -7.92 -7.74
N GLU A 508 26.67 -6.66 -7.97
CA GLU A 508 25.83 -5.50 -7.61
C GLU A 508 24.49 -5.51 -8.37
N ALA A 509 24.48 -5.80 -9.67
CA ALA A 509 23.25 -5.87 -10.46
C ALA A 509 22.33 -6.99 -9.97
N LEU A 510 22.86 -8.15 -9.62
CA LEU A 510 22.10 -9.27 -9.06
C LEU A 510 21.57 -8.93 -7.66
N SER A 511 22.40 -8.32 -6.81
CA SER A 511 21.97 -7.83 -5.48
C SER A 511 20.84 -6.83 -5.60
N LYS A 512 20.93 -5.89 -6.54
CA LYS A 512 19.88 -4.91 -6.80
C LYS A 512 18.58 -5.57 -7.28
N ALA A 513 18.65 -6.58 -8.14
CA ALA A 513 17.50 -7.37 -8.56
C ALA A 513 16.85 -8.10 -7.38
N ALA A 514 17.67 -8.71 -6.51
CA ALA A 514 17.19 -9.42 -5.32
C ALA A 514 16.49 -8.47 -4.32
N LEU A 515 17.06 -7.31 -4.04
CA LEU A 515 16.47 -6.31 -3.15
C LEU A 515 15.20 -5.68 -3.73
N ALA A 516 15.23 -5.38 -5.03
CA ALA A 516 14.10 -4.72 -5.69
C ALA A 516 12.92 -5.66 -5.96
N PHE A 517 13.19 -6.92 -6.33
CA PHE A 517 12.16 -7.84 -6.83
C PHE A 517 12.17 -9.22 -6.14
N GLY A 518 13.13 -9.50 -5.29
CA GLY A 518 13.20 -10.74 -4.54
C GLY A 518 14.03 -11.85 -5.20
N GLY A 519 14.68 -11.60 -6.33
CA GLY A 519 15.50 -12.61 -7.02
C GLY A 519 15.55 -12.41 -8.53
N LEU A 520 15.77 -13.51 -9.27
CA LEU A 520 15.87 -13.50 -10.73
C LEU A 520 15.34 -14.83 -11.30
N ASP A 521 14.62 -14.78 -12.43
CA ASP A 521 14.07 -15.96 -13.12
C ASP A 521 14.64 -16.13 -14.54
N ILE A 522 14.95 -15.02 -15.22
CA ILE A 522 15.32 -15.02 -16.63
C ILE A 522 16.56 -14.15 -16.83
N ILE A 523 17.59 -14.69 -17.46
CA ILE A 523 18.77 -13.95 -17.91
C ILE A 523 18.80 -13.96 -19.43
N VAL A 524 19.01 -12.79 -20.03
CA VAL A 524 19.27 -12.64 -21.46
C VAL A 524 20.63 -12.01 -21.65
N ASN A 525 21.61 -12.82 -22.03
CA ASN A 525 22.95 -12.38 -22.40
C ASN A 525 22.89 -11.75 -23.81
N ASN A 526 22.55 -10.47 -23.89
CA ASN A 526 22.42 -9.73 -25.13
C ASN A 526 23.58 -8.74 -25.35
N ALA A 527 24.25 -8.29 -24.28
CA ALA A 527 25.39 -7.37 -24.42
C ALA A 527 26.41 -7.90 -25.40
N GLY A 528 26.77 -7.10 -26.37
CA GLY A 528 27.70 -7.48 -27.40
C GLY A 528 28.13 -6.32 -28.28
N LEU A 529 29.20 -6.53 -29.00
CA LEU A 529 29.74 -5.57 -29.97
C LEU A 529 30.35 -6.32 -31.17
N SER A 530 30.54 -5.59 -32.24
CA SER A 530 31.26 -6.10 -33.40
C SER A 530 32.31 -5.10 -33.87
N ILE A 531 33.40 -5.60 -34.38
CA ILE A 531 34.48 -4.81 -34.99
C ILE A 531 34.59 -5.28 -36.43
N SER A 532 34.37 -4.38 -37.38
CA SER A 532 34.43 -4.66 -38.81
C SER A 532 35.80 -4.21 -39.36
N LYS A 533 36.72 -5.19 -39.53
CA LYS A 533 38.06 -4.98 -40.09
C LYS A 533 38.40 -6.19 -40.95
N THR A 534 39.45 -6.09 -41.82
CA THR A 534 40.05 -7.26 -42.43
C THR A 534 40.80 -8.07 -41.35
N ILE A 535 41.08 -9.35 -41.61
CA ILE A 535 41.77 -10.19 -40.61
C ILE A 535 43.19 -9.66 -40.32
N GLU A 536 43.85 -9.08 -41.32
CA GLU A 536 45.19 -8.50 -41.23
C GLU A 536 45.22 -7.22 -40.39
N ASP A 537 44.11 -6.48 -40.33
CA ASP A 537 43.96 -5.24 -39.58
C ASP A 537 43.45 -5.46 -38.14
N HIS A 538 43.02 -6.70 -37.82
CA HIS A 538 42.63 -7.03 -36.46
C HIS A 538 43.83 -7.08 -35.53
N THR A 539 43.76 -6.29 -34.46
CA THR A 539 44.78 -6.32 -33.40
C THR A 539 44.41 -7.33 -32.33
N GLN A 540 45.42 -7.72 -31.52
CA GLN A 540 45.16 -8.53 -30.32
C GLN A 540 44.18 -7.84 -29.38
N LYS A 541 44.22 -6.53 -29.25
CA LYS A 541 43.23 -5.78 -28.44
C LYS A 541 41.79 -5.92 -28.94
N ASP A 542 41.59 -5.92 -30.26
CA ASP A 542 40.26 -6.14 -30.85
C ASP A 542 39.77 -7.56 -30.53
N TRP A 543 40.67 -8.57 -30.64
CA TRP A 543 40.37 -9.93 -30.28
C TRP A 543 40.02 -10.09 -28.80
N ASP A 544 40.87 -9.57 -27.91
CA ASP A 544 40.65 -9.65 -26.45
C ASP A 544 39.36 -8.96 -26.04
N LEU A 545 39.02 -7.81 -26.65
CA LEU A 545 37.76 -7.11 -26.40
C LEU A 545 36.55 -7.96 -26.82
N LEU A 546 36.55 -8.48 -28.04
CA LEU A 546 35.48 -9.34 -28.54
C LEU A 546 35.33 -10.60 -27.68
N TYR A 547 36.41 -11.27 -27.35
CA TYR A 547 36.41 -12.48 -26.52
C TYR A 547 35.86 -12.16 -25.10
N ASN A 548 36.36 -11.09 -24.47
CA ASN A 548 35.94 -10.72 -23.12
C ASN A 548 34.45 -10.39 -23.05
N VAL A 549 33.92 -9.66 -24.01
CA VAL A 549 32.48 -9.27 -23.99
C VAL A 549 31.59 -10.44 -24.44
N LEU A 550 31.91 -11.06 -25.61
CA LEU A 550 31.01 -12.03 -26.25
C LEU A 550 31.08 -13.45 -25.66
N VAL A 551 32.18 -13.81 -25.02
CA VAL A 551 32.37 -15.16 -24.47
C VAL A 551 32.48 -15.11 -22.96
N LYS A 552 33.52 -14.45 -22.44
CA LYS A 552 33.77 -14.39 -21.00
C LYS A 552 32.64 -13.65 -20.24
N GLY A 553 32.12 -12.54 -20.79
CA GLY A 553 31.04 -11.78 -20.17
C GLY A 553 29.76 -12.61 -20.00
N GLN A 554 29.37 -13.37 -21.03
CA GLN A 554 28.23 -14.28 -20.92
C GLN A 554 28.43 -15.37 -19.85
N PHE A 555 29.67 -15.92 -19.80
CA PHE A 555 30.04 -16.90 -18.78
C PHE A 555 29.93 -16.30 -17.38
N LEU A 556 30.51 -15.12 -17.13
CA LEU A 556 30.52 -14.46 -15.82
C LEU A 556 29.09 -14.14 -15.34
N VAL A 557 28.26 -13.52 -16.19
CA VAL A 557 26.86 -13.19 -15.85
C VAL A 557 26.02 -14.44 -15.57
N THR A 558 26.29 -15.55 -16.29
CA THR A 558 25.55 -16.81 -16.09
C THR A 558 26.04 -17.57 -14.86
N GLN A 559 27.31 -17.45 -14.51
CA GLN A 559 27.92 -18.12 -13.36
C GLN A 559 27.48 -17.45 -12.03
N ALA A 560 27.46 -16.14 -11.99
CA ALA A 560 27.04 -15.38 -10.81
C ALA A 560 25.55 -15.58 -10.49
#